data_1bea561a0097be1e73a157b85202f681
#
_entry.id   1bea561a0097be1e73a157b85202f681
#
_cell.length_a   1.000
_cell.length_b   1.000
_cell.length_c   1.000
_cell.angle_alpha   90.00
_cell.angle_beta   90.00
_cell.angle_gamma   90.00
#
_symmetry.space_group_name_H-M   'P 1'
#
loop_
_entity.id
_entity.type
_entity.pdbx_description
1 polymer ?
#
loop_
_entity_poly.entity_id
_entity_poly.type
_entity_poly.pdbx_seq_one_letter_code
_entity_poly.pdbx_strand_id
1 'polypeptide(L)'
;VDTILLDFDHGSRVATVTLNRPEALNSFNRAMCNEMRDAWHAIKDDEGINAVVLRAAGDRAFSAGLDVKSSYGQPEIVWNHEDPGELLSPKWQKMWKPVVCAVQGMCTAGALYFVNEADVVICSQEATFFDSHVSAGLVSALEPIGLMRRVGLGDTLRMALMGNDERVGAETALRIGLVTEVVARDQLWDRANQIATTIAAKPPTATQGTVKAIWESLDKPYRAAMDQGLIYTRLGNPIAKAELAERPLPKTAPRIR
;
A
#
# COMPACT_ATOMS: atom_id res chain seq x y z
N VAL A 1 -20.00 -13.20 -4.10
CA VAL A 1 -19.68 -11.76 -4.20
C VAL A 1 -18.23 -11.63 -3.84
N ASP A 2 -17.42 -11.21 -4.78
CA ASP A 2 -15.98 -11.04 -4.57
C ASP A 2 -15.74 -9.88 -3.60
N THR A 3 -14.90 -10.10 -2.60
CA THR A 3 -14.59 -9.05 -1.58
C THR A 3 -13.59 -8.03 -2.10
N ILE A 4 -12.89 -8.36 -3.20
CA ILE A 4 -12.11 -7.43 -4.01
C ILE A 4 -12.50 -7.56 -5.48
N LEU A 5 -12.18 -6.53 -6.26
CA LEU A 5 -12.21 -6.59 -7.72
C LEU A 5 -10.77 -6.44 -8.22
N LEU A 6 -10.36 -7.30 -9.13
CA LEU A 6 -9.04 -7.28 -9.75
C LEU A 6 -9.20 -7.08 -11.26
N ASP A 7 -8.56 -6.06 -11.78
CA ASP A 7 -8.55 -5.71 -13.20
C ASP A 7 -7.10 -5.57 -13.70
N PHE A 8 -6.84 -6.05 -14.93
CA PHE A 8 -5.54 -6.00 -15.59
C PHE A 8 -5.64 -5.19 -16.88
N ASP A 9 -5.10 -3.99 -16.87
CA ASP A 9 -4.93 -3.19 -18.09
C ASP A 9 -3.51 -3.36 -18.64
N HIS A 10 -3.35 -4.31 -19.56
CA HIS A 10 -2.08 -4.55 -20.24
C HIS A 10 -1.68 -3.41 -21.18
N GLY A 11 -2.62 -2.55 -21.60
CA GLY A 11 -2.34 -1.37 -22.42
C GLY A 11 -1.55 -0.32 -21.66
N SER A 12 -1.97 0.02 -20.45
CA SER A 12 -1.26 0.91 -19.53
C SER A 12 -0.22 0.18 -18.67
N ARG A 13 -0.25 -1.17 -18.62
CA ARG A 13 0.56 -2.05 -17.77
C ARG A 13 0.31 -1.83 -16.27
N VAL A 14 -0.92 -1.53 -15.93
CA VAL A 14 -1.38 -1.28 -14.56
C VAL A 14 -2.44 -2.30 -14.16
N ALA A 15 -2.27 -2.95 -13.01
CA ALA A 15 -3.35 -3.69 -12.36
C ALA A 15 -4.09 -2.78 -11.38
N THR A 16 -5.40 -2.96 -11.26
CA THR A 16 -6.21 -2.26 -10.26
C THR A 16 -6.83 -3.26 -9.30
N VAL A 17 -6.53 -3.11 -8.01
CA VAL A 17 -7.17 -3.83 -6.91
C VAL A 17 -8.16 -2.89 -6.23
N THR A 18 -9.43 -3.26 -6.18
CA THR A 18 -10.47 -2.47 -5.51
C THR A 18 -11.04 -3.27 -4.36
N LEU A 19 -10.91 -2.78 -3.11
CA LEU A 19 -11.63 -3.34 -1.95
C LEU A 19 -13.13 -3.16 -2.21
N ASN A 20 -13.92 -4.22 -2.11
CA ASN A 20 -15.31 -4.24 -2.61
C ASN A 20 -16.32 -4.78 -1.58
N ARG A 21 -16.30 -4.21 -0.38
CA ARG A 21 -17.30 -4.42 0.68
C ARG A 21 -17.78 -3.07 1.26
N PRO A 22 -18.27 -2.12 0.41
CA PRO A 22 -18.61 -0.77 0.86
C PRO A 22 -19.71 -0.74 1.92
N GLU A 23 -20.64 -1.73 1.93
CA GLU A 23 -21.67 -1.91 2.95
C GLU A 23 -21.09 -2.21 4.34
N ALA A 24 -19.95 -2.90 4.38
CA ALA A 24 -19.18 -3.20 5.59
C ALA A 24 -17.98 -2.24 5.78
N LEU A 25 -18.02 -1.05 5.18
CA LEU A 25 -16.92 -0.06 5.21
C LEU A 25 -15.58 -0.65 4.75
N ASN A 26 -15.61 -1.58 3.80
CA ASN A 26 -14.45 -2.30 3.28
C ASN A 26 -13.59 -2.97 4.36
N SER A 27 -14.21 -3.36 5.49
CA SER A 27 -13.51 -4.15 6.52
C SER A 27 -13.14 -5.52 5.95
N PHE A 28 -11.92 -5.97 6.27
CA PHE A 28 -11.42 -7.23 5.76
C PHE A 28 -11.83 -8.41 6.65
N ASN A 29 -12.17 -9.50 6.01
CA ASN A 29 -12.45 -10.80 6.60
C ASN A 29 -11.48 -11.83 6.00
N ARG A 30 -11.58 -13.10 6.41
CA ARG A 30 -10.72 -14.17 5.87
C ARG A 30 -10.80 -14.32 4.35
N ALA A 31 -11.98 -14.12 3.77
CA ALA A 31 -12.16 -14.20 2.32
C ALA A 31 -11.33 -13.10 1.63
N MET A 32 -11.46 -11.84 2.06
CA MET A 32 -10.69 -10.73 1.51
C MET A 32 -9.17 -10.95 1.68
N CYS A 33 -8.73 -11.46 2.82
CA CYS A 33 -7.31 -11.74 3.02
C CYS A 33 -6.77 -12.77 2.03
N ASN A 34 -7.51 -13.85 1.80
CA ASN A 34 -7.14 -14.86 0.81
C ASN A 34 -7.16 -14.31 -0.61
N GLU A 35 -8.22 -13.58 -0.99
CA GLU A 35 -8.33 -12.95 -2.30
C GLU A 35 -7.22 -11.93 -2.54
N MET A 36 -6.83 -11.14 -1.52
CA MET A 36 -5.71 -10.21 -1.61
C MET A 36 -4.38 -10.92 -1.83
N ARG A 37 -4.09 -11.99 -1.07
CA ARG A 37 -2.90 -12.81 -1.30
C ARG A 37 -2.86 -13.33 -2.73
N ASP A 38 -3.96 -13.91 -3.20
CA ASP A 38 -4.05 -14.49 -4.54
C ASP A 38 -3.91 -13.41 -5.62
N ALA A 39 -4.48 -12.21 -5.40
CA ALA A 39 -4.30 -11.06 -6.27
C ALA A 39 -2.83 -10.61 -6.34
N TRP A 40 -2.13 -10.52 -5.18
CA TRP A 40 -0.71 -10.17 -5.18
C TRP A 40 0.15 -11.18 -5.94
N HIS A 41 -0.16 -12.48 -5.82
CA HIS A 41 0.53 -13.52 -6.57
C HIS A 41 0.24 -13.41 -8.08
N ALA A 42 -1.02 -13.26 -8.47
CA ALA A 42 -1.39 -13.10 -9.87
C ALA A 42 -0.72 -11.86 -10.51
N ILE A 43 -0.74 -10.73 -9.81
CA ILE A 43 -0.08 -9.51 -10.28
C ILE A 43 1.45 -9.69 -10.37
N LYS A 44 2.05 -10.33 -9.37
CA LYS A 44 3.50 -10.57 -9.33
C LYS A 44 3.96 -11.38 -10.55
N ASP A 45 3.21 -12.40 -10.92
CA ASP A 45 3.57 -13.35 -11.96
C ASP A 45 3.20 -12.87 -13.38
N ASP A 46 2.39 -11.82 -13.54
CA ASP A 46 2.02 -11.25 -14.84
C ASP A 46 3.08 -10.27 -15.37
N GLU A 47 3.89 -10.70 -16.33
CA GLU A 47 4.95 -9.87 -16.94
C GLU A 47 4.40 -8.65 -17.70
N GLY A 48 3.12 -8.64 -18.08
CA GLY A 48 2.46 -7.53 -18.74
C GLY A 48 2.17 -6.33 -17.82
N ILE A 49 2.19 -6.54 -16.49
CA ILE A 49 1.88 -5.53 -15.47
C ILE A 49 3.15 -5.02 -14.79
N ASN A 50 3.27 -3.70 -14.66
CA ASN A 50 4.44 -3.04 -14.06
C ASN A 50 4.13 -2.18 -12.84
N ALA A 51 2.89 -1.80 -12.61
CA ALA A 51 2.46 -1.04 -11.43
C ALA A 51 1.05 -1.44 -11.00
N VAL A 52 0.67 -1.06 -9.79
CA VAL A 52 -0.63 -1.39 -9.21
C VAL A 52 -1.29 -0.13 -8.66
N VAL A 53 -2.59 0.00 -8.87
CA VAL A 53 -3.46 0.93 -8.12
C VAL A 53 -4.24 0.11 -7.09
N LEU A 54 -4.13 0.47 -5.82
CA LEU A 54 -4.96 -0.04 -4.74
C LEU A 54 -5.97 1.03 -4.32
N ARG A 55 -7.27 0.73 -4.42
CA ARG A 55 -8.36 1.64 -4.10
C ARG A 55 -9.51 0.91 -3.42
N ALA A 56 -10.55 1.62 -3.04
CA ALA A 56 -11.71 1.02 -2.38
C ALA A 56 -13.03 1.54 -2.96
N ALA A 57 -14.03 0.69 -3.05
CA ALA A 57 -15.38 1.04 -3.48
C ALA A 57 -16.12 1.85 -2.41
N GLY A 58 -17.06 2.69 -2.85
CA GLY A 58 -17.86 3.55 -1.98
C GLY A 58 -17.12 4.80 -1.50
N ASP A 59 -17.83 5.66 -0.78
CA ASP A 59 -17.34 7.00 -0.41
C ASP A 59 -17.02 7.16 1.07
N ARG A 60 -17.61 6.31 1.94
CA ARG A 60 -17.51 6.48 3.39
C ARG A 60 -16.16 6.08 3.98
N ALA A 61 -15.55 5.04 3.43
CA ALA A 61 -14.31 4.49 3.97
C ALA A 61 -13.45 3.85 2.88
N PHE A 62 -12.16 4.04 2.98
CA PHE A 62 -11.20 3.18 2.33
C PHE A 62 -11.26 1.77 2.95
N SER A 63 -11.07 1.67 4.26
CA SER A 63 -11.34 0.46 5.05
C SER A 63 -11.45 0.78 6.54
N ALA A 64 -12.31 0.03 7.24
CA ALA A 64 -12.46 0.10 8.69
C ALA A 64 -11.60 -0.94 9.44
N GLY A 65 -10.66 -1.61 8.77
CA GLY A 65 -9.82 -2.64 9.37
C GLY A 65 -10.49 -4.00 9.42
N LEU A 66 -10.22 -4.76 10.48
CA LEU A 66 -10.76 -6.11 10.66
C LEU A 66 -12.28 -6.09 10.84
N ASP A 67 -12.98 -6.98 10.13
CA ASP A 67 -14.40 -7.24 10.34
C ASP A 67 -14.60 -8.04 11.64
N VAL A 68 -14.85 -7.34 12.74
CA VAL A 68 -15.03 -7.92 14.07
C VAL A 68 -16.24 -8.86 14.19
N LYS A 69 -17.16 -8.83 13.23
CA LYS A 69 -18.31 -9.74 13.17
C LYS A 69 -17.94 -11.07 12.51
N SER A 70 -16.88 -11.10 11.72
CA SER A 70 -16.37 -12.32 11.12
C SER A 70 -15.37 -12.94 12.07
N SER A 71 -15.67 -14.15 12.58
CA SER A 71 -14.73 -14.93 13.40
C SER A 71 -13.47 -15.22 12.58
N TYR A 72 -12.34 -14.62 12.93
CA TYR A 72 -11.04 -14.95 12.34
C TYR A 72 -10.50 -16.30 12.85
N GLY A 73 -11.17 -16.89 13.87
CA GLY A 73 -10.73 -18.09 14.56
C GLY A 73 -9.41 -17.83 15.28
N GLN A 74 -9.42 -17.80 16.60
CA GLN A 74 -8.16 -17.83 17.34
C GLN A 74 -7.55 -19.22 17.17
N PRO A 75 -6.25 -19.36 16.88
CA PRO A 75 -5.61 -20.65 16.83
C PRO A 75 -5.68 -21.31 18.21
N GLU A 76 -5.96 -22.61 18.26
CA GLU A 76 -5.99 -23.37 19.52
C GLU A 76 -4.61 -23.41 20.20
N ILE A 77 -3.55 -23.28 19.41
CA ILE A 77 -2.17 -23.26 19.88
C ILE A 77 -1.68 -21.82 19.95
N VAL A 78 -1.39 -21.33 21.15
CA VAL A 78 -0.97 -19.93 21.43
C VAL A 78 0.22 -19.47 20.58
N TRP A 79 1.10 -20.39 20.20
CA TRP A 79 2.30 -20.08 19.40
C TRP A 79 2.10 -20.16 17.89
N ASN A 80 0.92 -20.59 17.43
CA ASN A 80 0.55 -20.63 16.01
C ASN A 80 -0.28 -19.39 15.62
N HIS A 81 0.26 -18.22 15.87
CA HIS A 81 -0.42 -16.97 15.57
C HIS A 81 0.03 -16.46 14.22
N GLU A 82 -0.87 -16.43 13.25
CA GLU A 82 -0.67 -15.78 11.96
C GLU A 82 -1.41 -14.43 11.97
N ASP A 83 -0.69 -13.38 11.62
CA ASP A 83 -1.31 -12.07 11.45
C ASP A 83 -1.98 -11.96 10.07
N PRO A 84 -3.30 -11.68 10.00
CA PRO A 84 -3.99 -11.50 8.73
C PRO A 84 -3.40 -10.38 7.88
N GLY A 85 -2.75 -9.39 8.48
CA GLY A 85 -2.07 -8.30 7.81
C GLY A 85 -1.00 -8.76 6.82
N GLU A 86 -0.36 -9.90 7.08
CA GLU A 86 0.63 -10.51 6.18
C GLU A 86 0.04 -10.85 4.80
N LEU A 87 -1.23 -11.25 4.75
CA LEU A 87 -1.90 -11.57 3.49
C LEU A 87 -2.35 -10.33 2.71
N LEU A 88 -2.62 -9.23 3.43
CA LEU A 88 -3.04 -7.96 2.83
C LEU A 88 -1.86 -7.18 2.23
N SER A 89 -0.68 -7.38 2.77
CA SER A 89 0.51 -6.59 2.50
C SER A 89 1.29 -7.10 1.28
N PRO A 90 1.55 -6.26 0.26
CA PRO A 90 2.24 -6.69 -0.95
C PRO A 90 3.69 -7.10 -0.70
N LYS A 91 4.40 -6.47 0.26
CA LYS A 91 5.82 -6.74 0.50
C LYS A 91 6.03 -8.05 1.26
N TRP A 92 5.11 -8.43 2.16
CA TRP A 92 5.09 -9.77 2.76
C TRP A 92 4.90 -10.86 1.70
N GLN A 93 4.12 -10.60 0.64
CA GLN A 93 3.95 -11.50 -0.51
C GLN A 93 5.11 -11.42 -1.51
N LYS A 94 6.18 -10.67 -1.20
CA LYS A 94 7.35 -10.45 -2.07
C LYS A 94 6.97 -9.91 -3.46
N MET A 95 5.93 -9.08 -3.50
CA MET A 95 5.48 -8.38 -4.69
C MET A 95 6.19 -7.02 -4.74
N TRP A 96 7.12 -6.85 -5.69
CA TRP A 96 7.98 -5.67 -5.79
C TRP A 96 7.54 -4.69 -6.86
N LYS A 97 6.46 -4.96 -7.57
CA LYS A 97 5.88 -3.96 -8.47
C LYS A 97 5.36 -2.78 -7.65
N PRO A 98 5.59 -1.53 -8.09
CA PRO A 98 5.15 -0.35 -7.36
C PRO A 98 3.64 -0.32 -7.14
N VAL A 99 3.21 0.00 -5.90
CA VAL A 99 1.80 0.13 -5.51
C VAL A 99 1.48 1.58 -5.20
N VAL A 100 0.49 2.13 -5.88
CA VAL A 100 -0.11 3.43 -5.61
C VAL A 100 -1.42 3.22 -4.88
N CYS A 101 -1.49 3.61 -3.61
CA CYS A 101 -2.68 3.50 -2.79
C CYS A 101 -3.47 4.82 -2.79
N ALA A 102 -4.75 4.75 -3.15
CA ALA A 102 -5.67 5.88 -3.22
C ALA A 102 -6.71 5.80 -2.10
N VAL A 103 -6.55 6.62 -1.07
CA VAL A 103 -7.36 6.59 0.16
C VAL A 103 -8.43 7.65 0.15
N GLN A 104 -9.71 7.25 0.23
CA GLN A 104 -10.85 8.14 0.47
C GLN A 104 -11.53 7.82 1.79
N GLY A 105 -12.17 8.83 2.38
CA GLY A 105 -12.96 8.65 3.58
C GLY A 105 -12.16 8.12 4.77
N MET A 106 -12.71 7.21 5.52
CA MET A 106 -12.10 6.65 6.73
C MET A 106 -11.10 5.54 6.42
N CYS A 107 -9.90 5.62 7.03
CA CYS A 107 -8.89 4.58 7.04
C CYS A 107 -8.44 4.35 8.48
N THR A 108 -8.76 3.19 9.08
CA THR A 108 -8.51 2.97 10.51
C THR A 108 -8.06 1.56 10.85
N ALA A 109 -7.34 1.42 11.95
CA ALA A 109 -6.90 0.14 12.53
C ALA A 109 -6.20 -0.73 11.47
N GLY A 110 -6.62 -1.98 11.31
CA GLY A 110 -6.04 -2.88 10.31
C GLY A 110 -6.05 -2.38 8.87
N ALA A 111 -6.80 -1.31 8.52
CA ALA A 111 -6.69 -0.67 7.21
C ALA A 111 -5.28 -0.09 6.96
N LEU A 112 -4.53 0.20 8.00
CA LEU A 112 -3.16 0.70 7.89
C LEU A 112 -2.20 -0.32 7.28
N TYR A 113 -2.50 -1.62 7.29
CA TYR A 113 -1.70 -2.62 6.56
C TYR A 113 -1.61 -2.31 5.07
N PHE A 114 -2.70 -1.89 4.45
CA PHE A 114 -2.71 -1.50 3.03
C PHE A 114 -1.86 -0.26 2.76
N VAL A 115 -1.90 0.71 3.68
CA VAL A 115 -1.19 1.99 3.55
C VAL A 115 0.29 1.84 3.86
N ASN A 116 0.62 1.08 4.90
CA ASN A 116 1.99 0.95 5.41
C ASN A 116 2.97 0.43 4.35
N GLU A 117 2.55 -0.50 3.49
CA GLU A 117 3.40 -1.12 2.48
C GLU A 117 3.17 -0.65 1.04
N ALA A 118 2.27 0.32 0.81
CA ALA A 118 2.16 0.96 -0.49
C ALA A 118 3.37 1.86 -0.77
N ASP A 119 3.84 1.93 -2.01
CA ASP A 119 5.03 2.71 -2.37
C ASP A 119 4.72 4.21 -2.47
N VAL A 120 3.54 4.54 -2.98
CA VAL A 120 3.00 5.89 -3.07
C VAL A 120 1.60 5.89 -2.45
N VAL A 121 1.34 6.78 -1.52
CA VAL A 121 0.00 6.97 -0.95
C VAL A 121 -0.48 8.36 -1.27
N ILE A 122 -1.67 8.45 -1.85
CA ILE A 122 -2.39 9.71 -2.06
C ILE A 122 -3.77 9.61 -1.41
N CYS A 123 -4.34 10.74 -1.04
CA CYS A 123 -5.68 10.72 -0.46
C CYS A 123 -6.57 11.85 -0.97
N SER A 124 -7.87 11.70 -0.76
CA SER A 124 -8.83 12.75 -0.98
C SER A 124 -8.86 13.75 0.18
N GLN A 125 -9.37 14.95 -0.06
CA GLN A 125 -9.41 16.04 0.92
C GLN A 125 -10.17 15.70 2.20
N GLU A 126 -11.20 14.83 2.10
CA GLU A 126 -12.01 14.37 3.24
C GLU A 126 -11.47 13.10 3.93
N ALA A 127 -10.33 12.57 3.47
CA ALA A 127 -9.75 11.38 4.07
C ALA A 127 -9.33 11.61 5.53
N THR A 128 -9.57 10.59 6.35
CA THR A 128 -9.17 10.61 7.76
C THR A 128 -8.48 9.30 8.14
N PHE A 129 -7.44 9.42 8.97
CA PHE A 129 -6.64 8.29 9.45
C PHE A 129 -6.62 8.29 10.97
N PHE A 130 -6.78 7.13 11.60
CA PHE A 130 -6.65 6.95 13.05
C PHE A 130 -6.48 5.48 13.39
N ASP A 131 -6.16 5.18 14.63
CA ASP A 131 -6.09 3.81 15.13
C ASP A 131 -7.07 3.62 16.28
N SER A 132 -8.00 2.70 16.15
CA SER A 132 -9.10 2.51 17.12
C SER A 132 -8.78 1.48 18.22
N HIS A 133 -7.64 0.78 18.19
CA HIS A 133 -7.36 -0.37 19.06
C HIS A 133 -7.42 -0.01 20.55
N VAL A 134 -6.70 1.02 20.99
CA VAL A 134 -6.69 1.40 22.41
C VAL A 134 -8.04 1.81 22.95
N SER A 135 -8.89 2.43 22.11
CA SER A 135 -10.27 2.77 22.47
C SER A 135 -11.17 1.52 22.60
N ALA A 136 -10.77 0.40 22.01
CA ALA A 136 -11.43 -0.90 22.16
C ALA A 136 -10.78 -1.77 23.26
N GLY A 137 -9.83 -1.23 24.04
CA GLY A 137 -9.10 -1.97 25.07
C GLY A 137 -8.07 -2.97 24.52
N LEU A 138 -7.63 -2.79 23.28
CA LEU A 138 -6.65 -3.65 22.61
C LEU A 138 -5.28 -2.96 22.53
N VAL A 139 -4.22 -3.76 22.60
CA VAL A 139 -2.87 -3.26 22.32
C VAL A 139 -2.76 -3.00 20.81
N SER A 140 -2.42 -1.76 20.45
CA SER A 140 -2.09 -1.39 19.09
C SER A 140 -0.59 -1.57 18.88
N ALA A 141 -0.19 -2.49 18.02
CA ALA A 141 1.23 -2.82 17.85
C ALA A 141 1.64 -2.91 16.37
N LEU A 142 1.04 -3.81 15.61
CA LEU A 142 1.52 -4.17 14.27
C LEU A 142 1.34 -3.03 13.27
N GLU A 143 0.18 -2.40 13.25
CA GLU A 143 -0.13 -1.27 12.39
C GLU A 143 0.75 -0.04 12.68
N PRO A 144 0.92 0.41 13.96
CA PRO A 144 1.82 1.53 14.26
C PRO A 144 3.30 1.20 14.02
N ILE A 145 3.74 -0.04 14.25
CA ILE A 145 5.12 -0.44 13.91
C ILE A 145 5.35 -0.29 12.39
N GLY A 146 4.40 -0.73 11.56
CA GLY A 146 4.45 -0.50 10.13
C GLY A 146 4.40 0.98 9.75
N LEU A 147 3.55 1.75 10.45
CA LEU A 147 3.40 3.19 10.23
C LEU A 147 4.69 3.98 10.48
N MET A 148 5.50 3.57 11.46
CA MET A 148 6.80 4.21 11.78
C MET A 148 7.80 4.17 10.62
N ARG A 149 7.56 3.36 9.59
CA ARG A 149 8.35 3.38 8.35
C ARG A 149 8.05 4.58 7.45
N ARG A 150 6.97 5.33 7.75
CA ARG A 150 6.50 6.49 6.99
C ARG A 150 6.46 7.76 7.83
N VAL A 151 5.99 7.63 9.06
CA VAL A 151 5.64 8.74 9.96
C VAL A 151 6.57 8.72 11.17
N GLY A 152 6.92 9.88 11.68
CA GLY A 152 7.78 10.01 12.86
C GLY A 152 7.16 9.40 14.12
N LEU A 153 7.99 8.99 15.08
CA LEU A 153 7.60 8.34 16.32
C LEU A 153 6.50 9.12 17.08
N GLY A 154 6.61 10.44 17.16
CA GLY A 154 5.66 11.29 17.92
C GLY A 154 4.24 11.25 17.32
N ASP A 155 4.12 11.42 16.00
CA ASP A 155 2.82 11.38 15.33
C ASP A 155 2.25 9.95 15.32
N THR A 156 3.09 8.91 15.19
CA THR A 156 2.67 7.51 15.29
C THR A 156 2.09 7.20 16.67
N LEU A 157 2.80 7.55 17.74
CA LEU A 157 2.32 7.35 19.11
C LEU A 157 1.05 8.14 19.39
N ARG A 158 0.96 9.39 18.91
CA ARG A 158 -0.25 10.19 19.07
C ARG A 158 -1.45 9.53 18.39
N MET A 159 -1.31 9.09 17.14
CA MET A 159 -2.38 8.38 16.43
C MET A 159 -2.82 7.12 17.17
N ALA A 160 -1.88 6.29 17.61
CA ALA A 160 -2.17 5.05 18.31
C ALA A 160 -2.81 5.27 19.70
N LEU A 161 -2.33 6.25 20.46
CA LEU A 161 -2.76 6.48 21.84
C LEU A 161 -4.05 7.32 21.95
N MET A 162 -4.30 8.22 20.98
CA MET A 162 -5.55 9.00 20.95
C MET A 162 -6.76 8.17 20.51
N GLY A 163 -6.54 7.07 19.81
CA GLY A 163 -7.62 6.14 19.48
C GLY A 163 -8.73 6.79 18.65
N ASN A 164 -9.97 6.63 19.10
CA ASN A 164 -11.13 7.21 18.44
C ASN A 164 -11.34 8.71 18.70
N ASP A 165 -10.60 9.28 19.68
CA ASP A 165 -10.80 10.67 20.12
C ASP A 165 -10.13 11.68 19.19
N GLU A 166 -9.20 11.23 18.32
CA GLU A 166 -8.55 12.08 17.34
C GLU A 166 -8.43 11.41 15.98
N ARG A 167 -8.59 12.20 14.93
CA ARG A 167 -8.37 11.77 13.55
C ARG A 167 -7.35 12.68 12.87
N VAL A 168 -6.41 12.06 12.15
CA VAL A 168 -5.49 12.76 11.26
C VAL A 168 -6.22 13.03 9.94
N GLY A 169 -6.53 14.29 9.64
CA GLY A 169 -7.09 14.71 8.35
C GLY A 169 -6.04 14.76 7.24
N ALA A 170 -6.49 14.93 6.01
CA ALA A 170 -5.66 14.87 4.81
C ALA A 170 -4.47 15.85 4.83
N GLU A 171 -4.67 17.09 5.26
CA GLU A 171 -3.61 18.12 5.34
C GLU A 171 -2.53 17.73 6.34
N THR A 172 -2.92 17.23 7.52
CA THR A 172 -1.96 16.71 8.51
C THR A 172 -1.25 15.47 7.98
N ALA A 173 -1.97 14.54 7.34
CA ALA A 173 -1.40 13.34 6.74
C ALA A 173 -0.31 13.68 5.70
N LEU A 174 -0.53 14.73 4.90
CA LEU A 174 0.48 15.24 3.97
C LEU A 174 1.69 15.83 4.71
N ARG A 175 1.46 16.65 5.73
CA ARG A 175 2.52 17.31 6.51
C ARG A 175 3.43 16.31 7.24
N ILE A 176 2.88 15.22 7.77
CA ILE A 176 3.65 14.21 8.51
C ILE A 176 4.24 13.10 7.61
N GLY A 177 3.97 13.15 6.30
CA GLY A 177 4.50 12.19 5.33
C GLY A 177 3.73 10.87 5.23
N LEU A 178 2.54 10.76 5.84
CA LEU A 178 1.68 9.59 5.70
C LEU A 178 1.19 9.44 4.26
N VAL A 179 0.83 10.56 3.64
CA VAL A 179 0.49 10.64 2.21
C VAL A 179 1.43 11.58 1.48
N THR A 180 1.55 11.43 0.18
CA THR A 180 2.43 12.24 -0.66
C THR A 180 1.71 13.29 -1.47
N GLU A 181 0.39 13.18 -1.62
CA GLU A 181 -0.45 14.12 -2.36
C GLU A 181 -1.89 14.08 -1.81
N VAL A 182 -2.55 15.24 -1.80
CA VAL A 182 -3.98 15.39 -1.49
C VAL A 182 -4.68 15.97 -2.71
N VAL A 183 -5.79 15.37 -3.11
CA VAL A 183 -6.58 15.78 -4.29
C VAL A 183 -8.07 15.83 -3.97
N ALA A 184 -8.86 16.45 -4.86
CA ALA A 184 -10.32 16.38 -4.75
C ALA A 184 -10.81 14.93 -4.92
N ARG A 185 -11.92 14.58 -4.27
CA ARG A 185 -12.44 13.19 -4.24
C ARG A 185 -12.69 12.64 -5.64
N ASP A 186 -13.27 13.43 -6.52
CA ASP A 186 -13.59 13.08 -7.91
C ASP A 186 -12.35 12.87 -8.79
N GLN A 187 -11.21 13.43 -8.40
CA GLN A 187 -9.93 13.30 -9.11
C GLN A 187 -9.05 12.16 -8.57
N LEU A 188 -9.39 11.59 -7.43
CA LEU A 188 -8.50 10.67 -6.68
C LEU A 188 -8.08 9.46 -7.50
N TRP A 189 -9.01 8.78 -8.13
CA TRP A 189 -8.73 7.56 -8.88
C TRP A 189 -7.99 7.83 -10.19
N ASP A 190 -8.37 8.89 -10.90
CA ASP A 190 -7.67 9.33 -12.11
C ASP A 190 -6.23 9.72 -11.79
N ARG A 191 -6.03 10.41 -10.66
CA ARG A 191 -4.68 10.78 -10.22
C ARG A 191 -3.83 9.57 -9.85
N ALA A 192 -4.38 8.60 -9.15
CA ALA A 192 -3.70 7.34 -8.86
C ALA A 192 -3.29 6.59 -10.13
N ASN A 193 -4.21 6.50 -11.10
CA ASN A 193 -3.94 5.89 -12.41
C ASN A 193 -2.85 6.64 -13.19
N GLN A 194 -2.84 7.96 -13.19
CA GLN A 194 -1.79 8.76 -13.83
C GLN A 194 -0.41 8.48 -13.22
N ILE A 195 -0.32 8.41 -11.89
CA ILE A 195 0.93 8.09 -11.19
C ILE A 195 1.37 6.66 -11.55
N ALA A 196 0.48 5.68 -11.44
CA ALA A 196 0.76 4.28 -11.73
C ALA A 196 1.21 4.08 -13.19
N THR A 197 0.50 4.67 -14.16
CA THR A 197 0.85 4.59 -15.58
C THR A 197 2.22 5.25 -15.86
N THR A 198 2.50 6.39 -15.21
CA THR A 198 3.81 7.04 -15.33
C THR A 198 4.94 6.15 -14.81
N ILE A 199 4.70 5.43 -13.71
CA ILE A 199 5.65 4.45 -13.15
C ILE A 199 5.75 3.23 -14.07
N ALA A 200 4.62 2.68 -14.51
CA ALA A 200 4.54 1.48 -15.35
C ALA A 200 5.24 1.64 -16.70
N ALA A 201 5.37 2.87 -17.20
CA ALA A 201 6.11 3.18 -18.42
C ALA A 201 7.64 3.04 -18.25
N LYS A 202 8.16 3.04 -17.01
CA LYS A 202 9.60 2.88 -16.74
C LYS A 202 10.02 1.43 -16.94
N PRO A 203 11.34 1.14 -17.13
CA PRO A 203 11.86 -0.21 -17.17
C PRO A 203 11.47 -1.01 -15.93
N PRO A 204 10.79 -2.17 -16.06
CA PRO A 204 10.27 -2.92 -14.90
C PRO A 204 11.37 -3.41 -13.97
N THR A 205 12.51 -3.83 -14.50
CA THR A 205 13.66 -4.25 -13.68
C THR A 205 14.20 -3.09 -12.83
N ALA A 206 14.22 -1.86 -13.37
CA ALA A 206 14.67 -0.69 -12.61
C ALA A 206 13.66 -0.33 -11.49
N THR A 207 12.36 -0.29 -11.78
CA THR A 207 11.35 0.09 -10.80
C THR A 207 11.24 -0.95 -9.68
N GLN A 208 11.14 -2.23 -10.00
CA GLN A 208 11.04 -3.31 -9.02
C GLN A 208 12.33 -3.44 -8.18
N GLY A 209 13.50 -3.35 -8.82
CA GLY A 209 14.78 -3.36 -8.11
C GLY A 209 14.94 -2.19 -7.15
N THR A 210 14.45 -1.00 -7.53
CA THR A 210 14.44 0.19 -6.67
C THR A 210 13.50 0.01 -5.47
N VAL A 211 12.27 -0.44 -5.70
CA VAL A 211 11.31 -0.75 -4.63
C VAL A 211 11.89 -1.76 -3.66
N LYS A 212 12.41 -2.88 -4.17
CA LYS A 212 13.02 -3.94 -3.35
C LYS A 212 14.19 -3.41 -2.53
N ALA A 213 15.10 -2.67 -3.14
CA ALA A 213 16.27 -2.12 -2.45
C ALA A 213 15.88 -1.19 -1.29
N ILE A 214 14.92 -0.30 -1.51
CA ILE A 214 14.47 0.66 -0.50
C ILE A 214 13.76 -0.08 0.65
N TRP A 215 12.76 -0.94 0.35
CA TRP A 215 12.03 -1.65 1.40
C TRP A 215 12.92 -2.57 2.24
N GLU A 216 13.76 -3.37 1.62
CA GLU A 216 14.66 -4.26 2.35
C GLU A 216 15.75 -3.51 3.15
N SER A 217 16.04 -2.25 2.80
CA SER A 217 16.99 -1.44 3.55
C SER A 217 16.48 -1.05 4.95
N LEU A 218 15.15 -0.99 5.13
CA LEU A 218 14.52 -0.62 6.41
C LEU A 218 14.75 -1.68 7.51
N ASP A 219 15.06 -2.91 7.13
CA ASP A 219 15.29 -4.02 8.06
C ASP A 219 16.78 -4.31 8.28
N LYS A 220 17.68 -3.42 7.82
CA LYS A 220 19.13 -3.66 7.83
C LYS A 220 19.92 -2.48 8.40
N PRO A 221 21.06 -2.75 9.02
CA PRO A 221 22.04 -1.72 9.31
C PRO A 221 22.48 -1.01 8.02
N TYR A 222 22.69 0.31 8.09
CA TYR A 222 22.93 1.17 6.92
C TYR A 222 24.00 0.63 5.95
N ARG A 223 25.16 0.17 6.45
CA ARG A 223 26.22 -0.38 5.58
C ARG A 223 25.78 -1.61 4.83
N ALA A 224 25.14 -2.57 5.52
CA ALA A 224 24.64 -3.80 4.87
C ALA A 224 23.57 -3.48 3.83
N ALA A 225 22.72 -2.48 4.08
CA ALA A 225 21.73 -1.99 3.11
C ALA A 225 22.40 -1.42 1.85
N MET A 226 23.46 -0.60 2.02
CA MET A 226 24.21 -0.02 0.90
C MET A 226 24.94 -1.07 0.07
N ASP A 227 25.57 -2.05 0.71
CA ASP A 227 26.27 -3.14 0.01
C ASP A 227 25.27 -3.97 -0.82
N GLN A 228 24.11 -4.30 -0.26
CA GLN A 228 23.05 -5.00 -0.98
C GLN A 228 22.47 -4.15 -2.11
N GLY A 229 22.23 -2.85 -1.88
CA GLY A 229 21.76 -1.92 -2.91
C GLY A 229 22.73 -1.86 -4.10
N LEU A 230 24.03 -1.87 -3.84
CA LEU A 230 25.05 -1.93 -4.90
C LEU A 230 24.95 -3.23 -5.73
N ILE A 231 24.65 -4.37 -5.08
CA ILE A 231 24.44 -5.64 -5.79
C ILE A 231 23.21 -5.52 -6.70
N TYR A 232 22.09 -4.97 -6.20
CA TYR A 232 20.88 -4.79 -7.02
C TYR A 232 21.12 -3.87 -8.22
N THR A 233 21.87 -2.77 -8.05
CA THR A 233 22.21 -1.90 -9.18
C THR A 233 23.07 -2.61 -10.22
N ARG A 234 24.05 -3.41 -9.79
CA ARG A 234 24.94 -4.15 -10.71
C ARG A 234 24.19 -5.23 -11.49
N LEU A 235 23.26 -5.94 -10.85
CA LEU A 235 22.47 -6.97 -11.51
C LEU A 235 21.36 -6.38 -12.38
N GLY A 236 20.67 -5.35 -11.91
CA GLY A 236 19.49 -4.81 -12.58
C GLY A 236 19.80 -3.81 -13.70
N ASN A 237 20.85 -2.98 -13.57
CA ASN A 237 21.11 -1.91 -14.53
C ASN A 237 21.32 -2.39 -15.98
N PRO A 238 22.05 -3.48 -16.26
CA PRO A 238 22.19 -3.94 -17.64
C PRO A 238 20.86 -4.34 -18.27
N ILE A 239 20.00 -5.02 -17.52
CA ILE A 239 18.68 -5.47 -17.97
C ILE A 239 17.78 -4.26 -18.18
N ALA A 240 17.69 -3.36 -17.21
CA ALA A 240 16.87 -2.16 -17.30
C ALA A 240 17.27 -1.22 -18.46
N LYS A 241 18.56 -1.16 -18.80
CA LYS A 241 19.03 -0.41 -19.98
C LYS A 241 18.58 -1.06 -21.29
N ALA A 242 18.58 -2.38 -21.37
CA ALA A 242 18.05 -3.10 -22.53
C ALA A 242 16.54 -2.87 -22.69
N GLU A 243 15.77 -3.01 -21.59
CA GLU A 243 14.34 -2.71 -21.56
C GLU A 243 14.03 -1.26 -22.01
N LEU A 244 14.85 -0.30 -21.57
CA LEU A 244 14.72 1.10 -21.97
C LEU A 244 15.03 1.33 -23.47
N ALA A 245 16.00 0.59 -24.02
CA ALA A 245 16.34 0.70 -25.44
C ALA A 245 15.23 0.13 -26.34
N GLU A 246 14.58 -0.97 -25.88
CA GLU A 246 13.42 -1.56 -26.57
C GLU A 246 12.18 -0.68 -26.50
N ARG A 247 12.00 0.02 -25.37
CA ARG A 247 10.85 0.89 -25.12
C ARG A 247 11.30 2.26 -24.59
N PRO A 248 11.72 3.18 -25.47
CA PRO A 248 12.16 4.51 -25.07
C PRO A 248 11.04 5.30 -24.37
N LEU A 249 11.41 6.05 -23.33
CA LEU A 249 10.46 6.90 -22.62
C LEU A 249 10.08 8.13 -23.44
N PRO A 250 8.82 8.58 -23.37
CA PRO A 250 8.43 9.85 -23.98
C PRO A 250 9.17 11.01 -23.29
N LYS A 251 9.58 12.01 -24.08
CA LYS A 251 10.13 13.26 -23.55
C LYS A 251 8.98 14.15 -23.06
N THR A 252 8.75 14.16 -21.76
CA THR A 252 7.76 15.02 -21.11
C THR A 252 8.43 16.00 -20.17
N ALA A 253 7.87 17.21 -20.04
CA ALA A 253 8.32 18.14 -19.02
C ALA A 253 8.05 17.57 -17.61
N PRO A 254 8.98 17.72 -16.65
CA PRO A 254 8.77 17.26 -15.29
C PRO A 254 7.64 18.06 -14.62
N ARG A 255 6.78 17.38 -13.87
CA ARG A 255 5.83 18.03 -12.97
C ARG A 255 6.58 18.44 -11.70
N ILE A 256 6.43 19.67 -11.29
CA ILE A 256 6.86 20.17 -9.98
C ILE A 256 5.69 19.97 -9.01
N ARG A 257 5.94 19.27 -7.89
CA ARG A 257 4.96 18.94 -6.86
C ARG A 257 5.11 19.86 -5.66
#